data_29b70fad42d2408fd280e26b77dc9ff1
#
_entry.id   29b70fad42d2408fd280e26b77dc9ff1
#
_cell.length_a   1.000
_cell.length_b   1.000
_cell.length_c   1.000
_cell.angle_alpha   90.00
_cell.angle_beta   90.00
_cell.angle_gamma   90.00
#
_symmetry.space_group_name_H-M   'P 1'
#
loop_
_entity.id
_entity.type
_entity.pdbx_description
1 polymer ?
#
loop_
_entity_poly.entity_id
_entity_poly.type
_entity_poly.pdbx_seq_one_letter_code
_entity_poly.pdbx_strand_id
1 'polypeptide(L)'
;MLEKSMMNSLSTSIYSDGTGSSGKEVGGLQLIVADAGTGTVGGINSSTYTFWQNQQTTATSSAFSVANVQSDMNTMYLSLVRGSDSPTLIMAGTNAYTAFLGSLQAIQRITSDDMANSGFTSLQYLNSDVVFDSACNTNKMYMLNTDYLRLEVAAARDFVPGEAKMSVNQDSLITPMFWSGNLTCSNRALQGVIHT
;
A
#
# COMPACT_ATOMS: atom_id res chain seq x y z
N MET A 1 0.25 -14.18 21.28
CA MET A 1 0.70 -14.70 19.96
C MET A 1 -0.39 -14.55 18.89
N LEU A 2 -1.65 -14.92 19.14
CA LEU A 2 -2.74 -14.86 18.16
C LEU A 2 -2.96 -13.46 17.57
N GLU A 3 -3.02 -12.44 18.41
CA GLU A 3 -3.22 -11.05 18.01
C GLU A 3 -2.12 -10.54 17.04
N LYS A 4 -0.84 -10.80 17.35
CA LYS A 4 0.27 -10.45 16.47
C LYS A 4 0.21 -11.17 15.11
N SER A 5 -0.18 -12.44 15.12
CA SER A 5 -0.37 -13.20 13.88
C SER A 5 -1.51 -12.63 13.04
N MET A 6 -2.58 -12.23 13.68
CA MET A 6 -3.73 -11.61 13.01
C MET A 6 -3.41 -10.22 12.48
N MET A 7 -2.62 -9.41 13.19
CA MET A 7 -2.09 -8.14 12.70
C MET A 7 -1.19 -8.31 11.47
N ASN A 8 -0.30 -9.32 11.48
CA ASN A 8 0.53 -9.62 10.32
C ASN A 8 -0.31 -10.08 9.11
N SER A 9 -1.33 -10.89 9.34
CA SER A 9 -2.26 -11.30 8.28
C SER A 9 -3.03 -10.11 7.73
N LEU A 10 -3.47 -9.19 8.59
CA LEU A 10 -4.14 -7.96 8.17
C LEU A 10 -3.21 -7.07 7.36
N SER A 11 -1.95 -6.91 7.77
CA SER A 11 -0.93 -6.16 7.01
C SER A 11 -0.78 -6.71 5.59
N THR A 12 -0.73 -8.02 5.43
CA THR A 12 -0.69 -8.65 4.10
C THR A 12 -1.99 -8.43 3.33
N SER A 13 -3.15 -8.52 4.00
CA SER A 13 -4.46 -8.34 3.36
C SER A 13 -4.71 -6.92 2.87
N ILE A 14 -4.06 -5.90 3.45
CA ILE A 14 -4.12 -4.52 2.97
C ILE A 14 -3.59 -4.39 1.53
N TYR A 15 -2.72 -5.28 1.10
CA TYR A 15 -2.21 -5.31 -0.28
C TYR A 15 -2.95 -6.27 -1.20
N SER A 16 -3.99 -6.95 -0.73
CA SER A 16 -4.75 -7.91 -1.52
C SER A 16 -5.69 -7.23 -2.53
N ASP A 17 -6.21 -8.02 -3.45
CA ASP A 17 -7.23 -7.61 -4.42
C ASP A 17 -8.67 -7.88 -3.93
N GLY A 18 -8.81 -8.45 -2.73
CA GLY A 18 -10.11 -8.78 -2.12
C GLY A 18 -10.82 -10.00 -2.72
N THR A 19 -10.17 -10.75 -3.63
CA THR A 19 -10.80 -11.92 -4.30
C THR A 19 -10.61 -13.22 -3.52
N GLY A 20 -9.64 -13.27 -2.63
CA GLY A 20 -9.33 -14.44 -1.82
C GLY A 20 -10.48 -14.83 -0.87
N SER A 21 -10.43 -16.05 -0.37
CA SER A 21 -11.44 -16.61 0.55
C SER A 21 -12.90 -16.42 0.08
N SER A 22 -13.14 -16.52 -1.23
CA SER A 22 -14.45 -16.30 -1.87
C SER A 22 -14.98 -14.87 -1.67
N GLY A 23 -14.11 -13.87 -1.75
CA GLY A 23 -14.46 -12.46 -1.62
C GLY A 23 -14.69 -11.99 -0.18
N LYS A 24 -14.17 -12.73 0.80
CA LYS A 24 -14.24 -12.37 2.23
C LYS A 24 -12.95 -11.75 2.77
N GLU A 25 -11.98 -11.52 1.89
CA GLU A 25 -10.78 -10.78 2.22
C GLU A 25 -11.02 -9.27 2.16
N VAL A 26 -10.10 -8.53 2.79
CA VAL A 26 -10.08 -7.06 2.70
C VAL A 26 -9.84 -6.66 1.24
N GLY A 27 -10.68 -5.78 0.70
CA GLY A 27 -10.40 -5.14 -0.58
C GLY A 27 -9.28 -4.11 -0.39
N GLY A 28 -8.05 -4.56 -0.59
CA GLY A 28 -6.86 -3.78 -0.28
C GLY A 28 -6.40 -2.85 -1.41
N LEU A 29 -5.15 -2.43 -1.33
CA LEU A 29 -4.55 -1.48 -2.26
C LEU A 29 -4.54 -2.00 -3.71
N GLN A 30 -4.36 -3.29 -3.93
CA GLN A 30 -4.36 -3.84 -5.29
C GLN A 30 -5.75 -3.75 -5.96
N LEU A 31 -6.84 -3.76 -5.18
CA LEU A 31 -8.18 -3.49 -5.68
C LEU A 31 -8.39 -2.00 -5.96
N ILE A 32 -8.02 -1.14 -5.00
CA ILE A 32 -8.27 0.31 -5.07
C ILE A 32 -7.35 0.96 -6.11
N VAL A 33 -6.07 0.58 -6.13
CA VAL A 33 -5.03 1.14 -7.01
C VAL A 33 -4.54 0.03 -7.93
N ALA A 34 -5.39 -0.32 -8.89
CA ALA A 34 -5.14 -1.41 -9.81
C ALA A 34 -4.06 -1.08 -10.83
N ASP A 35 -3.24 -2.07 -11.21
CA ASP A 35 -2.17 -1.94 -12.21
C ASP A 35 -2.70 -1.53 -13.60
N ALA A 36 -3.92 -1.95 -13.93
CA ALA A 36 -4.59 -1.54 -15.18
C ALA A 36 -5.26 -0.16 -15.12
N GLY A 37 -5.28 0.49 -13.93
CA GLY A 37 -6.03 1.73 -13.72
C GLY A 37 -7.56 1.54 -13.69
N THR A 38 -8.06 0.37 -14.06
CA THR A 38 -9.49 0.05 -14.22
C THR A 38 -9.95 -0.95 -13.15
N GLY A 39 -11.25 -1.19 -13.09
CA GLY A 39 -11.88 -2.11 -12.14
C GLY A 39 -13.12 -1.52 -11.47
N THR A 40 -13.87 -2.34 -10.76
CA THR A 40 -15.06 -1.90 -10.01
C THR A 40 -14.70 -1.77 -8.53
N VAL A 41 -14.78 -0.55 -8.02
CA VAL A 41 -14.52 -0.24 -6.61
C VAL A 41 -15.68 0.57 -6.07
N GLY A 42 -16.23 0.18 -4.93
CA GLY A 42 -17.40 0.85 -4.34
C GLY A 42 -18.65 0.81 -5.24
N GLY A 43 -18.78 -0.21 -6.10
CA GLY A 43 -19.87 -0.32 -7.06
C GLY A 43 -19.72 0.55 -8.33
N ILE A 44 -18.66 1.35 -8.41
CA ILE A 44 -18.38 2.22 -9.57
C ILE A 44 -17.38 1.52 -10.50
N ASN A 45 -17.80 1.27 -11.74
CA ASN A 45 -16.93 0.71 -12.78
C ASN A 45 -16.14 1.81 -13.47
N SER A 46 -14.83 1.83 -13.27
CA SER A 46 -13.96 2.86 -13.83
C SER A 46 -13.69 2.73 -15.33
N SER A 47 -14.07 1.62 -15.95
CA SER A 47 -14.07 1.52 -17.43
C SER A 47 -15.21 2.35 -18.05
N THR A 48 -16.34 2.48 -17.34
CA THR A 48 -17.46 3.32 -17.74
C THR A 48 -17.29 4.76 -17.26
N TYR A 49 -16.81 4.93 -16.03
CA TYR A 49 -16.64 6.23 -15.38
C TYR A 49 -15.14 6.53 -15.23
N THR A 50 -14.55 7.13 -16.27
CA THR A 50 -13.11 7.37 -16.35
C THR A 50 -12.55 8.29 -15.26
N PHE A 51 -13.37 9.15 -14.66
CA PHE A 51 -12.96 9.98 -13.52
C PHE A 51 -12.61 9.16 -12.27
N TRP A 52 -13.06 7.87 -12.22
CA TRP A 52 -12.80 6.94 -11.12
C TRP A 52 -11.60 6.03 -11.38
N GLN A 53 -10.82 6.29 -12.41
CA GLN A 53 -9.58 5.56 -12.69
C GLN A 53 -8.46 6.04 -11.76
N ASN A 54 -7.69 5.10 -11.21
CA ASN A 54 -6.42 5.43 -10.56
C ASN A 54 -5.33 5.68 -11.62
N GLN A 55 -4.29 6.38 -11.23
CA GLN A 55 -3.12 6.56 -12.09
C GLN A 55 -2.25 5.30 -12.03
N GLN A 56 -1.65 4.95 -13.17
CA GLN A 56 -0.73 3.84 -13.24
C GLN A 56 0.41 4.14 -14.22
N THR A 57 1.58 3.60 -13.96
CA THR A 57 2.74 3.68 -14.85
C THR A 57 3.53 2.39 -14.74
N THR A 58 3.92 1.85 -15.88
CA THR A 58 4.89 0.74 -15.91
C THR A 58 6.29 1.31 -15.75
N ALA A 59 7.09 0.72 -14.88
CA ALA A 59 8.48 1.14 -14.68
C ALA A 59 9.27 1.06 -15.99
N THR A 60 10.10 2.02 -16.23
CA THR A 60 10.96 2.08 -17.44
C THR A 60 11.81 0.81 -17.52
N SER A 61 11.84 0.17 -18.70
CA SER A 61 12.49 -1.12 -18.94
C SER A 61 11.86 -2.30 -18.18
N SER A 62 10.60 -2.19 -17.75
CA SER A 62 9.88 -3.23 -17.01
C SER A 62 10.63 -3.73 -15.77
N ALA A 63 11.44 -2.86 -15.15
CA ALA A 63 12.18 -3.16 -13.93
C ALA A 63 12.53 -1.87 -13.18
N PHE A 64 12.47 -1.92 -11.85
CA PHE A 64 13.01 -0.84 -11.04
C PHE A 64 14.53 -0.82 -11.11
N SER A 65 15.09 0.32 -11.50
CA SER A 65 16.54 0.54 -11.58
C SER A 65 16.93 1.86 -10.95
N VAL A 66 18.15 1.94 -10.45
CA VAL A 66 18.74 3.15 -9.86
C VAL A 66 18.72 4.33 -10.84
N ALA A 67 18.88 4.05 -12.15
CA ALA A 67 18.92 5.07 -13.17
C ALA A 67 17.54 5.68 -13.49
N ASN A 68 16.48 4.90 -13.41
CA ASN A 68 15.16 5.28 -13.92
C ASN A 68 14.14 5.58 -12.84
N VAL A 69 14.31 5.03 -11.62
CA VAL A 69 13.31 5.11 -10.54
C VAL A 69 12.87 6.54 -10.23
N GLN A 70 13.78 7.50 -10.21
CA GLN A 70 13.43 8.91 -9.95
C GLN A 70 12.62 9.53 -11.10
N SER A 71 12.92 9.19 -12.35
CA SER A 71 12.15 9.63 -13.49
C SER A 71 10.74 9.07 -13.49
N ASP A 72 10.60 7.78 -13.18
CA ASP A 72 9.30 7.12 -13.07
C ASP A 72 8.48 7.71 -11.93
N MET A 73 9.11 7.98 -10.77
CA MET A 73 8.49 8.65 -9.64
C MET A 73 8.05 10.08 -9.97
N ASN A 74 8.88 10.86 -10.69
CA ASN A 74 8.53 12.20 -11.14
C ASN A 74 7.28 12.16 -12.05
N THR A 75 7.26 11.27 -13.02
CA THR A 75 6.14 11.11 -13.96
C THR A 75 4.85 10.78 -13.22
N MET A 76 4.90 9.82 -12.29
CA MET A 76 3.75 9.45 -11.50
C MET A 76 3.31 10.58 -10.57
N TYR A 77 4.23 11.22 -9.86
CA TYR A 77 3.93 12.31 -8.94
C TYR A 77 3.19 13.46 -9.65
N LEU A 78 3.69 13.88 -10.82
CA LEU A 78 3.06 14.94 -11.59
C LEU A 78 1.65 14.57 -12.09
N SER A 79 1.37 13.29 -12.32
CA SER A 79 0.03 12.83 -12.70
C SER A 79 -0.96 12.85 -11.53
N LEU A 80 -0.45 12.80 -10.28
CA LEU A 80 -1.26 12.74 -9.06
C LEU A 80 -1.50 14.10 -8.41
N VAL A 81 -0.66 15.11 -8.72
CA VAL A 81 -0.84 16.44 -8.16
C VAL A 81 -2.00 17.16 -8.84
N ARG A 82 -2.95 17.62 -8.03
CA ARG A 82 -4.11 18.40 -8.50
C ARG A 82 -4.44 19.52 -7.52
N GLY A 83 -4.10 20.75 -7.90
CA GLY A 83 -4.32 21.91 -7.03
C GLY A 83 -3.44 21.84 -5.77
N SER A 84 -4.07 21.77 -4.61
CA SER A 84 -3.39 21.60 -3.32
C SER A 84 -3.12 20.14 -2.94
N ASP A 85 -3.75 19.19 -3.66
CA ASP A 85 -3.66 17.78 -3.35
C ASP A 85 -2.40 17.18 -3.97
N SER A 86 -1.65 16.47 -3.16
CA SER A 86 -0.43 15.75 -3.57
C SER A 86 -0.35 14.42 -2.83
N PRO A 87 0.41 13.45 -3.32
CA PRO A 87 0.72 12.26 -2.54
C PRO A 87 1.35 12.62 -1.21
N THR A 88 0.96 11.93 -0.15
CA THR A 88 1.49 12.11 1.22
C THR A 88 2.33 10.93 1.67
N LEU A 89 2.06 9.74 1.11
CA LEU A 89 2.73 8.49 1.48
C LEU A 89 3.10 7.69 0.24
N ILE A 90 4.32 7.19 0.22
CA ILE A 90 4.82 6.28 -0.82
C ILE A 90 5.19 4.96 -0.16
N MET A 91 4.49 3.89 -0.52
CA MET A 91 4.76 2.54 -0.03
C MET A 91 5.46 1.73 -1.12
N ALA A 92 6.63 1.21 -0.82
CA ALA A 92 7.46 0.54 -1.79
C ALA A 92 7.80 -0.90 -1.39
N GLY A 93 7.69 -1.81 -2.36
CA GLY A 93 8.23 -3.16 -2.24
C GLY A 93 9.75 -3.17 -2.36
N THR A 94 10.36 -4.33 -2.12
CA THR A 94 11.82 -4.48 -1.97
C THR A 94 12.60 -3.92 -3.17
N ASN A 95 12.22 -4.26 -4.40
CA ASN A 95 12.96 -3.84 -5.59
C ASN A 95 12.85 -2.33 -5.83
N ALA A 96 11.67 -1.78 -5.67
CA ALA A 96 11.41 -0.36 -5.82
C ALA A 96 12.15 0.47 -4.75
N TYR A 97 12.08 0.05 -3.49
CA TYR A 97 12.76 0.73 -2.39
C TYR A 97 14.29 0.67 -2.52
N THR A 98 14.84 -0.50 -2.88
CA THR A 98 16.29 -0.66 -3.10
C THR A 98 16.79 0.21 -4.25
N ALA A 99 16.05 0.27 -5.35
CA ALA A 99 16.40 1.14 -6.47
C ALA A 99 16.39 2.63 -6.07
N PHE A 100 15.36 3.05 -5.31
CA PHE A 100 15.26 4.42 -4.83
C PHE A 100 16.39 4.76 -3.84
N LEU A 101 16.67 3.89 -2.87
CA LEU A 101 17.77 4.06 -1.93
C LEU A 101 19.12 4.16 -2.66
N GLY A 102 19.36 3.30 -3.65
CA GLY A 102 20.57 3.33 -4.47
C GLY A 102 20.71 4.64 -5.27
N SER A 103 19.59 5.19 -5.77
CA SER A 103 19.60 6.46 -6.50
C SER A 103 19.98 7.65 -5.62
N LEU A 104 19.58 7.64 -4.35
CA LEU A 104 19.95 8.67 -3.38
C LEU A 104 21.42 8.54 -2.95
N GLN A 105 21.92 7.33 -2.78
CA GLN A 105 23.34 7.12 -2.43
C GLN A 105 24.30 7.66 -3.49
N ALA A 106 23.93 7.61 -4.75
CA ALA A 106 24.71 8.21 -5.83
C ALA A 106 24.81 9.73 -5.71
N ILE A 107 23.79 10.38 -5.17
CA ILE A 107 23.72 11.84 -4.96
C ILE A 107 24.39 12.25 -3.63
N GLN A 108 24.19 11.46 -2.58
CA GLN A 108 24.71 11.74 -1.22
C GLN A 108 26.25 11.66 -1.09
N ARG A 109 26.93 11.13 -2.06
CA ARG A 109 28.41 11.14 -2.09
C ARG A 109 29.03 12.54 -2.06
N ILE A 110 28.22 13.58 -2.11
CA ILE A 110 28.67 14.99 -2.22
C ILE A 110 28.34 15.84 -0.99
N THR A 111 27.53 15.39 -0.01
CA THR A 111 27.11 16.25 1.11
C THR A 111 27.10 15.57 2.47
N SER A 112 28.07 16.03 3.28
CA SER A 112 28.14 16.19 4.74
C SER A 112 28.12 14.98 5.69
N ASP A 113 29.13 14.99 6.56
CA ASP A 113 29.33 14.09 7.71
C ASP A 113 28.21 14.17 8.77
N ASP A 114 27.38 15.22 8.79
CA ASP A 114 26.31 15.40 9.77
C ASP A 114 25.10 14.49 9.57
N MET A 115 24.81 14.06 8.33
CA MET A 115 23.71 13.12 8.07
C MET A 115 24.07 11.66 8.40
N ALA A 116 25.34 11.32 8.45
CA ALA A 116 25.80 9.97 8.81
C ALA A 116 25.53 9.63 10.29
N ASN A 117 25.43 10.63 11.15
CA ASN A 117 25.18 10.47 12.59
C ASN A 117 23.67 10.42 12.96
N SER A 118 22.78 10.75 12.04
CA SER A 118 21.34 10.93 12.34
C SER A 118 20.49 9.67 12.19
N GLY A 119 21.06 8.56 11.69
CA GLY A 119 20.28 7.34 11.41
C GLY A 119 19.10 7.62 10.46
N PHE A 120 18.89 6.82 9.43
CA PHE A 120 17.77 7.00 8.49
C PHE A 120 16.43 6.90 9.22
N THR A 121 15.85 8.03 9.59
CA THR A 121 14.54 8.06 10.26
C THR A 121 13.38 7.94 9.27
N SER A 122 13.49 8.49 8.07
CA SER A 122 12.59 8.25 6.94
C SER A 122 13.23 8.78 5.66
N LEU A 123 12.98 8.10 4.54
CA LEU A 123 13.28 8.65 3.24
C LEU A 123 12.11 9.52 2.80
N GLN A 124 12.41 10.69 2.24
CA GLN A 124 11.40 11.58 1.69
C GLN A 124 11.61 11.78 0.19
N TYR A 125 10.51 11.88 -0.51
CA TYR A 125 10.48 12.24 -1.92
C TYR A 125 9.49 13.39 -2.10
N LEU A 126 10.00 14.59 -2.46
CA LEU A 126 9.25 15.84 -2.45
C LEU A 126 8.59 16.06 -1.08
N ASN A 127 7.28 15.99 -0.97
CA ASN A 127 6.55 16.17 0.29
C ASN A 127 5.93 14.86 0.81
N SER A 128 6.41 13.71 0.34
CA SER A 128 5.86 12.39 0.67
C SER A 128 6.90 11.56 1.41
N ASP A 129 6.48 10.86 2.45
CA ASP A 129 7.33 9.88 3.11
C ASP A 129 7.41 8.59 2.29
N VAL A 130 8.63 8.07 2.10
CA VAL A 130 8.86 6.81 1.40
C VAL A 130 9.15 5.72 2.41
N VAL A 131 8.25 4.75 2.50
CA VAL A 131 8.30 3.67 3.47
C VAL A 131 8.45 2.33 2.77
N PHE A 132 9.37 1.52 3.26
CA PHE A 132 9.48 0.11 2.88
C PHE A 132 8.46 -0.72 3.65
N ASP A 133 7.72 -1.56 2.95
CA ASP A 133 6.86 -2.56 3.57
C ASP A 133 7.09 -3.93 2.94
N SER A 134 7.45 -4.90 3.77
CA SER A 134 7.71 -6.28 3.32
C SER A 134 6.45 -7.02 2.86
N ALA A 135 5.25 -6.55 3.24
CA ALA A 135 3.99 -7.08 2.76
C ALA A 135 3.61 -6.55 1.37
N CYS A 136 4.20 -5.41 0.96
CA CYS A 136 4.02 -4.88 -0.37
C CYS A 136 4.67 -5.78 -1.43
N ASN A 137 4.02 -5.93 -2.58
CA ASN A 137 4.61 -6.68 -3.69
C ASN A 137 5.99 -6.10 -4.07
N THR A 138 6.97 -6.97 -4.23
CA THR A 138 8.38 -6.61 -4.47
C THR A 138 8.57 -5.69 -5.68
N ASN A 139 7.69 -5.79 -6.67
CA ASN A 139 7.74 -5.09 -7.94
C ASN A 139 6.69 -3.98 -8.05
N LYS A 140 6.26 -3.42 -6.94
CA LYS A 140 5.29 -2.31 -6.91
C LYS A 140 5.73 -1.18 -6.00
N MET A 141 5.32 0.02 -6.39
CA MET A 141 5.43 1.22 -5.57
C MET A 141 4.09 1.96 -5.65
N TYR A 142 3.44 2.15 -4.52
CA TYR A 142 2.20 2.90 -4.41
C TYR A 142 2.48 4.33 -3.97
N MET A 143 1.96 5.30 -4.70
CA MET A 143 1.94 6.71 -4.31
C MET A 143 0.51 7.07 -3.91
N LEU A 144 0.33 7.34 -2.62
CA LEU A 144 -0.98 7.45 -2.00
C LEU A 144 -1.20 8.85 -1.43
N ASN A 145 -2.41 9.35 -1.61
CA ASN A 145 -2.93 10.47 -0.85
C ASN A 145 -3.79 9.91 0.29
N THR A 146 -3.27 9.97 1.52
CA THR A 146 -3.89 9.37 2.71
C THR A 146 -5.15 10.08 3.16
N ASP A 147 -5.40 11.31 2.72
CA ASP A 147 -6.62 12.04 3.08
C ASP A 147 -7.88 11.39 2.51
N TYR A 148 -7.72 10.64 1.42
CA TYR A 148 -8.81 9.96 0.72
C TYR A 148 -8.85 8.45 0.96
N LEU A 149 -7.96 7.91 1.79
CA LEU A 149 -7.91 6.50 2.15
C LEU A 149 -8.26 6.31 3.63
N ARG A 150 -9.13 5.36 3.93
CA ARG A 150 -9.53 5.03 5.31
C ARG A 150 -9.68 3.54 5.48
N LEU A 151 -9.22 3.03 6.62
CA LEU A 151 -9.52 1.69 7.06
C LEU A 151 -10.76 1.76 7.97
N GLU A 152 -11.90 1.31 7.47
CA GLU A 152 -13.14 1.26 8.23
C GLU A 152 -13.24 -0.08 8.94
N VAL A 153 -13.37 -0.04 10.26
CA VAL A 153 -13.45 -1.23 11.11
C VAL A 153 -14.78 -1.26 11.88
N ALA A 154 -15.43 -2.40 11.90
CA ALA A 154 -16.66 -2.58 12.68
C ALA A 154 -16.35 -2.55 14.18
N ALA A 155 -16.91 -1.57 14.91
CA ALA A 155 -16.63 -1.35 16.32
C ALA A 155 -16.88 -2.60 17.21
N ALA A 156 -17.82 -3.46 16.83
CA ALA A 156 -18.11 -4.71 17.54
C ALA A 156 -17.17 -5.87 17.19
N ARG A 157 -16.22 -5.70 16.25
CA ARG A 157 -15.34 -6.74 15.73
C ARG A 157 -13.94 -6.22 15.43
N ASP A 158 -13.39 -5.43 16.32
CA ASP A 158 -12.01 -4.94 16.24
C ASP A 158 -11.14 -5.71 17.22
N PHE A 159 -10.57 -6.83 16.74
CA PHE A 159 -9.77 -7.78 17.52
C PHE A 159 -10.48 -8.28 18.81
N VAL A 160 -11.79 -8.52 18.71
CA VAL A 160 -12.59 -8.94 19.83
C VAL A 160 -12.46 -10.46 20.02
N PRO A 161 -12.03 -10.96 21.21
CA PRO A 161 -12.04 -12.37 21.50
C PRO A 161 -13.48 -12.88 21.64
N GLY A 162 -13.78 -14.01 21.03
CA GLY A 162 -15.05 -14.70 21.19
C GLY A 162 -15.05 -15.59 22.44
N GLU A 163 -16.22 -16.14 22.75
CA GLU A 163 -16.36 -17.13 23.83
C GLU A 163 -15.54 -18.39 23.53
N ALA A 164 -14.89 -18.92 24.55
CA ALA A 164 -14.19 -20.19 24.45
C ALA A 164 -15.19 -21.33 24.23
N LYS A 165 -14.96 -22.12 23.19
CA LYS A 165 -15.81 -23.26 22.83
C LYS A 165 -15.02 -24.56 22.88
N MET A 166 -15.63 -25.63 23.35
CA MET A 166 -15.04 -26.96 23.24
C MET A 166 -15.10 -27.44 21.79
N SER A 167 -14.03 -28.03 21.33
CA SER A 167 -14.01 -28.69 20.02
C SER A 167 -14.90 -29.93 20.01
N VAL A 168 -15.63 -30.15 18.90
CA VAL A 168 -16.56 -31.26 18.79
C VAL A 168 -15.86 -32.63 18.80
N ASN A 169 -14.61 -32.70 18.33
CA ASN A 169 -13.87 -33.94 18.08
C ASN A 169 -12.58 -34.07 18.90
N GLN A 170 -12.29 -33.14 19.80
CA GLN A 170 -11.03 -33.12 20.56
C GLN A 170 -11.29 -32.51 21.95
N ASP A 171 -10.62 -33.00 22.97
CA ASP A 171 -10.58 -32.34 24.28
C ASP A 171 -9.68 -31.10 24.23
N SER A 172 -10.18 -30.05 23.57
CA SER A 172 -9.48 -28.78 23.41
C SER A 172 -10.45 -27.61 23.45
N LEU A 173 -10.01 -26.49 24.03
CA LEU A 173 -10.72 -25.22 24.08
C LEU A 173 -10.25 -24.34 22.90
N ILE A 174 -11.20 -23.87 22.11
CA ILE A 174 -10.95 -22.95 20.99
C ILE A 174 -11.51 -21.58 21.35
N THR A 175 -10.67 -20.57 21.40
CA THR A 175 -11.08 -19.17 21.57
C THR A 175 -10.87 -18.44 20.24
N PRO A 176 -11.95 -18.15 19.49
CA PRO A 176 -11.85 -17.39 18.25
C PRO A 176 -11.58 -15.91 18.53
N MET A 177 -10.87 -15.24 17.63
CA MET A 177 -10.75 -13.80 17.62
C MET A 177 -11.37 -13.26 16.33
N PHE A 178 -12.15 -12.19 16.44
CA PHE A 178 -12.88 -11.61 15.31
C PHE A 178 -12.35 -10.24 14.96
N TRP A 179 -12.16 -10.03 13.66
CA TRP A 179 -11.93 -8.74 13.08
C TRP A 179 -12.79 -8.60 11.82
N SER A 180 -13.35 -7.42 11.59
CA SER A 180 -14.12 -7.13 10.38
C SER A 180 -13.95 -5.67 10.01
N GLY A 181 -13.43 -5.44 8.83
CA GLY A 181 -13.20 -4.10 8.29
C GLY A 181 -12.87 -4.16 6.80
N ASN A 182 -12.76 -3.00 6.19
CA ASN A 182 -12.36 -2.87 4.80
C ASN A 182 -11.62 -1.55 4.56
N LEU A 183 -10.75 -1.52 3.55
CA LEU A 183 -10.13 -0.30 3.08
C LEU A 183 -11.10 0.43 2.14
N THR A 184 -11.29 1.72 2.37
CA THR A 184 -12.17 2.57 1.57
C THR A 184 -11.40 3.72 0.94
N CYS A 185 -11.84 4.15 -0.23
CA CYS A 185 -11.24 5.28 -0.95
C CYS A 185 -12.35 6.21 -1.43
N SER A 186 -12.23 7.50 -1.12
CA SER A 186 -13.17 8.51 -1.56
C SER A 186 -12.76 9.22 -2.86
N ASN A 187 -11.47 9.20 -3.22
CA ASN A 187 -10.96 9.73 -4.49
C ASN A 187 -9.85 8.82 -5.05
N ARG A 188 -10.24 7.97 -5.98
CA ARG A 188 -9.33 7.00 -6.59
C ARG A 188 -8.35 7.63 -7.59
N ALA A 189 -8.75 8.75 -8.22
CA ALA A 189 -7.93 9.40 -9.24
C ALA A 189 -6.64 10.05 -8.70
N LEU A 190 -6.56 10.25 -7.38
CA LEU A 190 -5.37 10.77 -6.67
C LEU A 190 -4.49 9.65 -6.09
N GLN A 191 -4.77 8.40 -6.44
CA GLN A 191 -3.98 7.24 -6.03
C GLN A 191 -3.23 6.70 -7.24
N GLY A 192 -1.98 6.33 -7.06
CA GLY A 192 -1.15 5.85 -8.15
C GLY A 192 -0.31 4.62 -7.81
N VAL A 193 0.03 3.83 -8.84
CA VAL A 193 0.93 2.69 -8.74
C VAL A 193 1.95 2.71 -9.87
N ILE A 194 3.21 2.48 -9.51
CA ILE A 194 4.28 2.13 -10.45
C ILE A 194 4.50 0.63 -10.30
N HIS A 195 4.42 -0.11 -11.39
CA HIS A 195 4.57 -1.56 -11.41
C HIS A 195 5.49 -2.02 -12.54
N THR A 196 5.95 -3.27 -12.49
CA THR A 196 6.80 -3.89 -13.53
C THR A 196 6.09 -5.03 -14.20
#